data_8e78a1b89277df85096b6cc893dd4486
#
_entry.id   8e78a1b89277df85096b6cc893dd4486
#
_cell.length_a   1.000
_cell.length_b   1.000
_cell.length_c   1.000
_cell.angle_alpha   90.00
_cell.angle_beta   90.00
_cell.angle_gamma   90.00
#
_symmetry.space_group_name_H-M   'P 1'
#
loop_
_entity.id
_entity.type
_entity.pdbx_description
1 polymer ?
#
loop_
_entity_poly.entity_id
_entity_poly.type
_entity_poly.pdbx_seq_one_letter_code
_entity_poly.pdbx_strand_id
1 'polypeptide(L)'
;MNSFKTRSSARKAVLIVICAYIPVFLLAFLGLKVTVVTWLYLECMLLLAFAFCLYIVSKTHWEIELQGSDINLVNTGNRQSYHLENFRQGDFIITQTRAQKRRNCCDLQIADTLFRMYDVKHCDKLLIYIQEHIPE
;
A
#
# COMPACT_ATOMS: atom_id res chain seq x y z
N MET A 1 19.17 16.57 -8.39
CA MET A 1 18.09 15.73 -8.95
C MET A 1 16.98 15.67 -7.90
N ASN A 2 15.87 16.34 -8.15
CA ASN A 2 14.73 16.28 -7.25
C ASN A 2 13.94 15.02 -7.57
N SER A 3 14.00 14.02 -6.70
CA SER A 3 13.18 12.82 -6.80
C SER A 3 12.15 12.83 -5.67
N PHE A 4 10.90 12.55 -6.00
CA PHE A 4 9.85 12.35 -5.05
C PHE A 4 9.52 10.85 -4.97
N LYS A 5 9.55 10.30 -3.75
CA LYS A 5 9.24 8.89 -3.52
C LYS A 5 8.25 8.73 -2.38
N THR A 6 7.17 8.01 -2.65
CA THR A 6 6.22 7.60 -1.61
C THR A 6 6.68 6.29 -0.98
N ARG A 7 6.43 6.13 0.32
CA ARG A 7 6.65 4.85 1.02
C ARG A 7 5.31 4.16 1.25
N SER A 8 5.22 2.91 0.82
CA SER A 8 4.07 2.07 1.11
C SER A 8 4.01 1.68 2.60
N SER A 9 2.80 1.65 3.15
CA SER A 9 2.54 1.13 4.50
C SER A 9 2.40 -0.40 4.56
N ALA A 10 2.76 -1.10 3.49
CA ALA A 10 2.74 -2.57 3.45
C ALA A 10 3.46 -3.19 4.67
N ARG A 11 4.56 -2.56 5.11
CA ARG A 11 5.28 -2.97 6.34
C ARG A 11 4.40 -2.90 7.58
N LYS A 12 3.52 -1.88 7.69
CA LYS A 12 2.61 -1.75 8.85
C LYS A 12 1.54 -2.84 8.83
N ALA A 13 0.99 -3.17 7.67
CA ALA A 13 0.00 -4.23 7.52
C ALA A 13 0.60 -5.59 7.94
N VAL A 14 1.81 -5.91 7.49
CA VAL A 14 2.54 -7.12 7.90
C VAL A 14 2.81 -7.11 9.42
N LEU A 15 3.18 -5.98 9.99
CA LEU A 15 3.47 -5.86 11.42
C LEU A 15 2.22 -6.06 12.27
N ILE A 16 1.06 -5.55 11.84
CA ILE A 16 -0.23 -5.79 12.49
C ILE A 16 -0.57 -7.28 12.52
N VAL A 17 -0.36 -7.99 11.41
CA VAL A 17 -0.62 -9.42 11.34
C VAL A 17 0.33 -10.19 12.26
N ILE A 18 1.61 -9.85 12.28
CA ILE A 18 2.59 -10.48 13.21
C ILE A 18 2.17 -10.20 14.64
N CYS A 19 1.76 -8.99 15.00
CA CYS A 19 1.28 -8.66 16.35
C CYS A 19 0.01 -9.44 16.73
N ALA A 20 -0.85 -9.79 15.76
CA ALA A 20 -2.02 -10.62 16.03
C ALA A 20 -1.65 -12.08 16.40
N TYR A 21 -0.47 -12.57 16.00
CA TYR A 21 0.03 -13.88 16.40
C TYR A 21 0.50 -13.93 17.85
N ILE A 22 0.92 -12.81 18.44
CA ILE A 22 1.44 -12.77 19.82
C ILE A 22 0.43 -13.28 20.85
N PRO A 23 -0.84 -12.84 20.89
CA PRO A 23 -1.80 -13.34 21.87
C PRO A 23 -2.12 -14.83 21.68
N VAL A 24 -2.09 -15.33 20.44
CA VAL A 24 -2.30 -16.76 20.18
C VAL A 24 -1.17 -17.60 20.74
N PHE A 25 0.07 -17.14 20.58
CA PHE A 25 1.25 -17.78 21.16
C PHE A 25 1.25 -17.74 22.70
N LEU A 26 0.82 -16.62 23.28
CA LEU A 26 0.68 -16.47 24.73
C LEU A 26 -0.37 -17.41 25.32
N LEU A 27 -1.51 -17.59 24.66
CA LEU A 27 -2.55 -18.52 25.07
C LEU A 27 -2.03 -19.98 25.07
N ALA A 28 -1.19 -20.34 24.10
CA ALA A 28 -0.54 -21.64 24.07
C ALA A 28 0.44 -21.83 25.26
N PHE A 29 1.21 -20.79 25.54
CA PHE A 29 2.25 -20.83 26.58
C PHE A 29 1.65 -20.88 28.02
N LEU A 30 0.50 -20.24 28.23
CA LEU A 30 -0.21 -20.21 29.52
C LEU A 30 -0.89 -21.53 29.85
N GLY A 31 -0.69 -22.60 29.06
CA GLY A 31 -1.15 -23.94 29.37
C GLY A 31 -2.68 -24.07 29.43
N LEU A 32 -3.41 -23.18 28.80
CA LEU A 32 -4.84 -23.37 28.62
C LEU A 32 -5.02 -24.68 27.85
N LYS A 33 -5.76 -25.64 28.44
CA LYS A 33 -6.07 -26.94 27.84
C LYS A 33 -6.95 -26.78 26.64
N VAL A 34 -6.38 -26.18 25.57
CA VAL A 34 -7.04 -26.06 24.28
C VAL A 34 -6.84 -27.39 23.57
N THR A 35 -7.91 -27.97 23.06
CA THR A 35 -7.82 -29.21 22.28
C THR A 35 -7.00 -28.95 21.02
N VAL A 36 -6.25 -29.95 20.58
CA VAL A 36 -5.43 -29.88 19.36
C VAL A 36 -6.25 -29.42 18.15
N VAL A 37 -7.50 -29.83 18.07
CA VAL A 37 -8.43 -29.46 17.00
C VAL A 37 -8.71 -27.95 17.01
N THR A 38 -8.98 -27.37 18.18
CA THR A 38 -9.22 -25.92 18.31
C THR A 38 -7.98 -25.12 17.96
N TRP A 39 -6.80 -25.63 18.31
CA TRP A 39 -5.52 -25.02 17.97
C TRP A 39 -5.29 -24.98 16.45
N LEU A 40 -5.47 -26.11 15.77
CA LEU A 40 -5.35 -26.22 14.33
C LEU A 40 -6.34 -25.29 13.60
N TYR A 41 -7.59 -25.19 14.11
CA TYR A 41 -8.59 -24.30 13.57
C TYR A 41 -8.15 -22.81 13.65
N LEU A 42 -7.65 -22.40 14.81
CA LEU A 42 -7.14 -21.04 15.04
C LEU A 42 -5.97 -20.71 14.10
N GLU A 43 -5.04 -21.64 13.92
CA GLU A 43 -3.90 -21.47 13.03
C GLU A 43 -4.32 -21.36 11.56
N CYS A 44 -5.23 -22.21 11.11
CA CYS A 44 -5.78 -22.11 9.76
C CYS A 44 -6.50 -20.78 9.51
N MET A 45 -7.28 -20.28 10.45
CA MET A 45 -7.95 -18.98 10.32
C MET A 45 -6.96 -17.83 10.25
N LEU A 46 -5.89 -17.86 11.03
CA LEU A 46 -4.83 -16.84 11.00
C LEU A 46 -4.06 -16.88 9.68
N LEU A 47 -3.73 -18.05 9.17
CA LEU A 47 -3.07 -18.19 7.86
C LEU A 47 -3.94 -17.68 6.71
N LEU A 48 -5.25 -17.96 6.75
CA LEU A 48 -6.19 -17.42 5.76
C LEU A 48 -6.28 -15.90 5.84
N ALA A 49 -6.37 -15.33 7.04
CA ALA A 49 -6.38 -13.89 7.24
C ALA A 49 -5.09 -13.24 6.73
N PHE A 50 -3.94 -13.88 6.97
CA PHE A 50 -2.64 -13.42 6.49
C PHE A 50 -2.56 -13.44 4.95
N ALA A 51 -2.97 -14.55 4.33
CA ALA A 51 -3.01 -14.68 2.88
C ALA A 51 -3.93 -13.64 2.23
N PHE A 52 -5.09 -13.38 2.86
CA PHE A 52 -6.02 -12.35 2.41
C PHE A 52 -5.43 -10.95 2.52
N CYS A 53 -4.76 -10.63 3.62
CA CYS A 53 -4.05 -9.34 3.78
C CYS A 53 -2.96 -9.18 2.73
N LEU A 54 -2.14 -10.21 2.47
CA LEU A 54 -1.12 -10.18 1.43
C LEU A 54 -1.73 -9.96 0.04
N TYR A 55 -2.85 -10.63 -0.24
CA TYR A 55 -3.57 -10.47 -1.50
C TYR A 55 -4.07 -9.02 -1.70
N ILE A 56 -4.68 -8.42 -0.67
CA ILE A 56 -5.12 -7.02 -0.73
C ILE A 56 -3.92 -6.09 -0.93
N VAL A 57 -2.85 -6.26 -0.15
CA VAL A 57 -1.64 -5.46 -0.27
C VAL A 57 -1.04 -5.58 -1.67
N SER A 58 -0.99 -6.78 -2.24
CA SER A 58 -0.44 -7.02 -3.57
C SER A 58 -1.20 -6.30 -4.69
N LYS A 59 -2.50 -6.07 -4.50
CA LYS A 59 -3.33 -5.41 -5.51
C LYS A 59 -3.47 -3.91 -5.33
N THR A 60 -3.31 -3.41 -4.11
CA THR A 60 -3.73 -2.05 -3.77
C THR A 60 -2.60 -1.11 -3.37
N HIS A 61 -1.39 -1.63 -3.11
CA HIS A 61 -0.27 -0.81 -2.66
C HIS A 61 0.69 -0.48 -3.80
N TRP A 62 0.56 0.73 -4.31
CA TRP A 62 1.44 1.29 -5.30
C TRP A 62 2.36 2.34 -4.67
N GLU A 63 3.63 2.24 -4.95
CA GLU A 63 4.62 3.28 -4.67
C GLU A 63 4.87 4.06 -5.95
N ILE A 64 4.91 5.37 -5.82
CA ILE A 64 5.24 6.28 -6.92
C ILE A 64 6.63 6.85 -6.68
N GLU A 65 7.44 6.83 -7.71
CA GLU A 65 8.74 7.49 -7.76
C GLU A 65 8.77 8.41 -8.98
N LEU A 66 8.92 9.71 -8.73
CA LEU A 66 8.98 10.74 -9.76
C LEU A 66 10.42 11.20 -9.91
N GLN A 67 10.93 11.21 -11.14
CA GLN A 67 12.24 11.73 -11.50
C GLN A 67 12.09 12.70 -12.69
N GLY A 68 11.99 14.00 -12.39
CA GLY A 68 11.69 14.99 -13.45
C GLY A 68 10.30 14.72 -14.05
N SER A 69 10.25 14.45 -15.34
CA SER A 69 9.02 14.10 -16.09
C SER A 69 8.76 12.60 -16.20
N ASP A 70 9.60 11.76 -15.58
CA ASP A 70 9.47 10.31 -15.64
C ASP A 70 8.80 9.78 -14.37
N ILE A 71 7.86 8.86 -14.53
CA ILE A 71 7.10 8.26 -13.44
C ILE A 71 7.36 6.77 -13.39
N ASN A 72 7.83 6.30 -12.24
CA ASN A 72 7.92 4.90 -11.92
C ASN A 72 6.83 4.54 -10.90
N LEU A 73 5.95 3.64 -11.28
CA LEU A 73 4.93 3.06 -10.40
C LEU A 73 5.32 1.63 -10.08
N VAL A 74 5.53 1.32 -8.82
CA VAL A 74 5.91 -0.01 -8.35
C VAL A 74 4.86 -0.55 -7.41
N ASN A 75 4.31 -1.71 -7.72
CA ASN A 75 3.46 -2.43 -6.80
C ASN A 75 4.32 -3.28 -5.86
N THR A 76 4.26 -2.97 -4.57
CA THR A 76 5.09 -3.63 -3.56
C THR A 76 4.70 -5.08 -3.28
N GLY A 77 3.49 -5.48 -3.63
CA GLY A 77 2.99 -6.85 -3.40
C GLY A 77 3.39 -7.83 -4.50
N ASN A 78 3.09 -7.51 -5.75
CA ASN A 78 3.34 -8.39 -6.89
C ASN A 78 4.58 -8.01 -7.73
N ARG A 79 5.31 -6.98 -7.31
CA ARG A 79 6.50 -6.45 -7.99
C ARG A 79 6.27 -6.01 -9.44
N GLN A 80 5.05 -5.69 -9.81
CA GLN A 80 4.77 -5.07 -11.09
C GLN A 80 5.29 -3.64 -11.07
N SER A 81 5.93 -3.23 -12.15
CA SER A 81 6.41 -1.86 -12.34
C SER A 81 5.92 -1.31 -13.66
N TYR A 82 5.46 -0.06 -13.63
CA TYR A 82 5.16 0.71 -14.83
C TYR A 82 6.10 1.89 -14.86
N HIS A 83 6.77 2.06 -15.99
CA HIS A 83 7.63 3.20 -16.26
C HIS A 83 7.02 4.01 -17.39
N LEU A 84 6.83 5.30 -17.16
CA LEU A 84 6.22 6.23 -18.09
C LEU A 84 7.17 7.41 -18.27
N GLU A 85 7.54 7.69 -19.51
CA GLU A 85 8.48 8.75 -19.88
C GLU A 85 7.72 9.97 -20.42
N ASN A 86 8.32 11.16 -20.24
CA ASN A 86 7.81 12.42 -20.80
C ASN A 86 6.36 12.74 -20.44
N PHE A 87 6.03 12.64 -19.18
CA PHE A 87 4.70 12.87 -18.66
C PHE A 87 4.33 14.36 -18.66
N ARG A 88 3.06 14.68 -18.98
CA ARG A 88 2.48 16.01 -18.87
C ARG A 88 1.44 16.07 -17.79
N GLN A 89 1.17 17.27 -17.26
CA GLN A 89 0.18 17.45 -16.19
C GLN A 89 -1.24 17.01 -16.62
N GLY A 90 -1.59 17.11 -17.90
CA GLY A 90 -2.88 16.68 -18.43
C GLY A 90 -3.08 15.17 -18.53
N ASP A 91 -2.01 14.36 -18.40
CA ASP A 91 -2.07 12.92 -18.63
C ASP A 91 -2.56 12.15 -17.40
N PHE A 92 -2.68 12.82 -16.25
CA PHE A 92 -3.13 12.16 -15.04
C PHE A 92 -4.07 13.03 -14.20
N ILE A 93 -4.91 12.34 -13.43
CA ILE A 93 -5.86 12.97 -12.51
C ILE A 93 -5.61 12.39 -11.12
N ILE A 94 -5.37 13.27 -10.14
CA ILE A 94 -5.30 12.87 -8.73
C ILE A 94 -6.64 13.19 -8.10
N THR A 95 -7.29 12.17 -7.55
CA THR A 95 -8.54 12.31 -6.82
C THR A 95 -8.37 11.89 -5.37
N GLN A 96 -8.94 12.69 -4.47
CA GLN A 96 -8.91 12.40 -3.05
C GLN A 96 -10.26 12.75 -2.42
N THR A 97 -10.98 11.73 -1.96
CA THR A 97 -12.21 11.91 -1.19
C THR A 97 -11.90 12.30 0.26
N ARG A 98 -12.89 12.84 0.99
CA ARG A 98 -12.74 13.16 2.43
C ARG A 98 -12.33 11.95 3.26
N ALA A 99 -12.85 10.77 2.93
CA ALA A 99 -12.48 9.53 3.61
C ALA A 99 -11.04 9.11 3.30
N GLN A 100 -10.59 9.26 2.06
CA GLN A 100 -9.22 9.01 1.64
C GLN A 100 -8.23 9.97 2.30
N LYS A 101 -8.60 11.25 2.42
CA LYS A 101 -7.78 12.26 3.11
C LYS A 101 -7.52 11.87 4.58
N ARG A 102 -8.54 11.36 5.29
CA ARG A 102 -8.37 10.86 6.67
C ARG A 102 -7.44 9.65 6.77
N ARG A 103 -7.33 8.85 5.71
CA ARG A 103 -6.49 7.64 5.65
C ARG A 103 -5.15 7.87 4.95
N ASN A 104 -4.84 9.12 4.58
CA ASN A 104 -3.66 9.46 3.77
C ASN A 104 -3.57 8.63 2.47
N CYS A 105 -4.71 8.40 1.82
CA CYS A 105 -4.80 7.69 0.56
C CYS A 105 -5.13 8.67 -0.56
N CYS A 106 -4.72 8.38 -1.77
CA CYS A 106 -5.18 9.05 -2.97
C CYS A 106 -5.22 8.09 -4.14
N ASP A 107 -6.05 8.39 -5.13
CA ASP A 107 -6.15 7.66 -6.37
C ASP A 107 -5.48 8.48 -7.47
N LEU A 108 -4.54 7.86 -8.17
CA LEU A 108 -3.87 8.41 -9.34
C LEU A 108 -4.41 7.69 -10.57
N GLN A 109 -5.08 8.42 -11.45
CA GLN A 109 -5.52 7.89 -12.73
C GLN A 109 -4.58 8.35 -13.82
N ILE A 110 -4.03 7.40 -14.57
CA ILE A 110 -3.18 7.63 -15.72
C ILE A 110 -3.83 6.95 -16.91
N ALA A 111 -4.27 7.75 -17.89
CA ALA A 111 -5.11 7.29 -18.99
C ALA A 111 -6.32 6.52 -18.43
N ASP A 112 -6.47 5.23 -18.80
CA ASP A 112 -7.59 4.39 -18.36
C ASP A 112 -7.27 3.54 -17.12
N THR A 113 -6.06 3.68 -16.54
CA THR A 113 -5.62 2.85 -15.41
C THR A 113 -5.65 3.63 -14.11
N LEU A 114 -6.32 3.05 -13.11
CA LEU A 114 -6.43 3.63 -11.77
C LEU A 114 -5.41 2.98 -10.83
N PHE A 115 -4.52 3.80 -10.27
CA PHE A 115 -3.55 3.40 -9.27
C PHE A 115 -3.97 3.93 -7.91
N ARG A 116 -4.35 3.06 -6.98
CA ARG A 116 -4.69 3.44 -5.62
C ARG A 116 -3.45 3.42 -4.74
N MET A 117 -3.13 4.57 -4.16
CA MET A 117 -2.00 4.74 -3.27
C MET A 117 -2.47 4.86 -1.83
N TYR A 118 -1.97 3.99 -0.97
CA TYR A 118 -2.29 3.98 0.46
C TYR A 118 -1.16 4.60 1.27
N ASP A 119 -1.54 5.32 2.34
CA ASP A 119 -0.60 5.92 3.31
C ASP A 119 0.46 6.83 2.64
N VAL A 120 0.04 7.56 1.63
CA VAL A 120 0.85 8.62 1.04
C VAL A 120 0.79 9.79 2.02
N LYS A 121 1.80 9.91 2.87
CA LYS A 121 1.85 10.89 3.95
C LYS A 121 1.66 12.34 3.50
N HIS A 122 1.75 12.60 2.20
CA HIS A 122 1.69 13.95 1.66
C HIS A 122 1.15 13.94 0.22
N CYS A 123 -0.11 13.54 0.01
CA CYS A 123 -0.76 13.72 -1.30
C CYS A 123 -0.67 15.18 -1.79
N ASP A 124 -0.73 16.15 -0.87
CA ASP A 124 -0.58 17.57 -1.21
C ASP A 124 0.83 17.87 -1.73
N LYS A 125 1.87 17.25 -1.18
CA LYS A 125 3.25 17.40 -1.67
C LYS A 125 3.48 16.75 -3.03
N LEU A 126 2.77 15.66 -3.31
CA LEU A 126 2.77 15.03 -4.63
C LEU A 126 2.19 15.99 -5.68
N LEU A 127 1.04 16.62 -5.38
CA LEU A 127 0.42 17.62 -6.25
C LEU A 127 1.34 18.81 -6.52
N ILE A 128 1.96 19.36 -5.47
CA ILE A 128 2.90 20.48 -5.60
C ILE A 128 4.09 20.06 -6.45
N TYR A 129 4.68 18.90 -6.20
CA TYR A 129 5.82 18.39 -6.99
C TYR A 129 5.47 18.26 -8.48
N ILE A 130 4.28 17.74 -8.78
CA ILE A 130 3.78 17.58 -10.13
C ILE A 130 3.64 18.94 -10.82
N GLN A 131 3.05 19.92 -10.14
CA GLN A 131 2.87 21.28 -10.67
C GLN A 131 4.18 22.01 -10.92
N GLU A 132 5.21 21.75 -10.09
CA GLU A 132 6.50 22.43 -10.20
C GLU A 132 7.46 21.78 -11.21
N HIS A 133 7.37 20.49 -11.44
CA HIS A 133 8.40 19.74 -12.18
C HIS A 133 7.90 19.07 -13.44
N ILE A 134 6.60 18.91 -13.62
CA ILE A 134 6.03 18.30 -14.81
C ILE A 134 5.46 19.40 -15.72
N PRO A 135 5.84 19.46 -17.00
CA PRO A 135 5.34 20.46 -17.94
C PRO A 135 3.83 20.31 -18.19
N GLU A 136 3.18 21.42 -18.46
CA GLU A 136 1.76 21.46 -18.86
C GLU A 136 1.46 20.69 -20.15
#